data_a4b132800128be72e5f1f4a99d7c414f
#
_entry.id   a4b132800128be72e5f1f4a99d7c414f
#
_cell.length_a   1.000
_cell.length_b   1.000
_cell.length_c   1.000
_cell.angle_alpha   90.00
_cell.angle_beta   90.00
_cell.angle_gamma   90.00
#
_symmetry.space_group_name_H-M   'P 1'
#
loop_
_entity.id
_entity.type
_entity.pdbx_description
1 polymer ?
#
loop_
_entity_poly.entity_id
_entity_poly.type
_entity_poly.pdbx_seq_one_letter_code
_entity_poly.pdbx_strand_id
1 'polypeptide(L)'
;MSVVLSVSGLTKRYRSGVAGCSGSVDALQGMDMEVEEGELVGLLGPNGAGKSTLLFCAAGLLRPDSGRIAWFGTASWPGGRPPGIAYAPERSMYHRFLTIRETLEFCATLHELSPAERTRRVNDALERVDLAFQAGKRVSQLSRGMVQRLGIAQALIGQPRLLLLDETLSGLDPIAARDVRVLLRALRDDGTTIVLSSHDLLALEHLASRIVVMKDGRSHASFDPATLTGGRWLVLTTDAPGLAVRLLGTRHSAVVQERDEIHVPLGTSSPEDILADCVALGVDVRASRIRRDDLEQRFFDLIERPSRVAEADA
;
A
#
# COMPACT_ATOMS: atom_id res chain seq x y z
N MET A 1 -16.69 -12.58 -0.76
CA MET A 1 -15.89 -12.19 0.43
C MET A 1 -16.67 -11.12 1.18
N SER A 2 -16.54 -11.02 2.49
CA SER A 2 -17.29 -10.02 3.29
C SER A 2 -16.52 -8.70 3.32
N VAL A 3 -17.23 -7.57 3.19
CA VAL A 3 -16.63 -6.23 3.29
C VAL A 3 -16.37 -5.91 4.77
N VAL A 4 -15.11 -5.64 5.10
CA VAL A 4 -14.64 -5.31 6.46
C VAL A 4 -14.68 -3.81 6.71
N LEU A 5 -14.34 -3.02 5.70
CA LEU A 5 -14.39 -1.56 5.74
C LEU A 5 -15.01 -1.03 4.46
N SER A 6 -16.04 -0.20 4.58
CA SER A 6 -16.62 0.56 3.46
C SER A 6 -16.61 2.03 3.80
N VAL A 7 -16.05 2.82 2.91
CA VAL A 7 -15.96 4.30 2.98
C VAL A 7 -16.67 4.85 1.76
N SER A 8 -17.63 5.77 1.97
CA SER A 8 -18.43 6.32 0.89
C SER A 8 -18.59 7.83 1.02
N GLY A 9 -18.15 8.57 0.00
CA GLY A 9 -18.26 10.01 -0.11
C GLY A 9 -17.60 10.79 1.02
N LEU A 10 -16.50 10.28 1.60
CA LEU A 10 -15.92 10.81 2.82
C LEU A 10 -15.24 12.15 2.59
N THR A 11 -15.60 13.16 3.40
CA THR A 11 -14.97 14.49 3.35
C THR A 11 -14.37 14.86 4.69
N LYS A 12 -13.25 15.61 4.64
CA LYS A 12 -12.62 16.18 5.83
C LYS A 12 -11.87 17.46 5.49
N ARG A 13 -12.22 18.54 6.20
CA ARG A 13 -11.56 19.85 6.10
C ARG A 13 -10.90 20.21 7.42
N TYR A 14 -9.65 20.58 7.36
CA TYR A 14 -8.95 21.20 8.49
C TYR A 14 -8.99 22.72 8.35
N ARG A 15 -9.30 23.41 9.45
CA ARG A 15 -9.28 24.87 9.52
C ARG A 15 -8.02 25.29 10.27
N SER A 16 -7.21 26.16 9.68
CA SER A 16 -6.09 26.78 10.38
C SER A 16 -6.64 27.83 11.35
N GLY A 17 -6.51 27.56 12.66
CA GLY A 17 -7.02 28.44 13.74
C GLY A 17 -6.06 29.51 14.19
N VAL A 18 -5.08 29.94 13.38
CA VAL A 18 -4.19 31.07 13.75
C VAL A 18 -4.90 32.38 13.44
N ALA A 19 -5.11 33.20 14.47
CA ALA A 19 -5.74 34.50 14.32
C ALA A 19 -5.02 35.36 13.26
N GLY A 20 -5.75 35.70 12.18
CA GLY A 20 -5.23 36.48 11.06
C GLY A 20 -4.89 35.72 9.76
N CYS A 21 -4.84 34.37 9.76
CA CYS A 21 -4.67 33.55 8.55
C CYS A 21 -5.80 32.52 8.44
N SER A 22 -6.85 32.85 7.69
CA SER A 22 -7.95 31.91 7.39
C SER A 22 -7.55 30.97 6.25
N GLY A 23 -6.74 29.98 6.55
CA GLY A 23 -6.47 28.87 5.62
C GLY A 23 -7.34 27.65 5.96
N SER A 24 -7.93 27.01 4.99
CA SER A 24 -8.52 25.66 5.16
C SER A 24 -7.89 24.70 4.17
N VAL A 25 -7.68 23.45 4.60
CA VAL A 25 -7.17 22.37 3.77
C VAL A 25 -8.22 21.28 3.70
N ASP A 26 -8.68 20.97 2.50
CA ASP A 26 -9.56 19.85 2.23
C ASP A 26 -8.73 18.58 2.11
N ALA A 27 -8.63 17.83 3.21
CA ALA A 27 -7.82 16.61 3.26
C ALA A 27 -8.52 15.40 2.63
N LEU A 28 -9.86 15.36 2.68
CA LEU A 28 -10.68 14.37 1.97
C LEU A 28 -11.80 15.09 1.24
N GLN A 29 -12.06 14.70 -0.01
CA GLN A 29 -12.97 15.40 -0.92
C GLN A 29 -13.94 14.45 -1.62
N GLY A 30 -14.60 13.57 -0.88
CA GLY A 30 -15.49 12.54 -1.44
C GLY A 30 -14.72 11.25 -1.71
N MET A 31 -13.97 10.76 -0.71
CA MET A 31 -13.20 9.52 -0.79
C MET A 31 -14.12 8.30 -0.72
N ASP A 32 -13.93 7.37 -1.65
CA ASP A 32 -14.61 6.07 -1.70
C ASP A 32 -13.56 4.95 -1.65
N MET A 33 -13.80 3.93 -0.82
CA MET A 33 -12.96 2.75 -0.71
C MET A 33 -13.71 1.62 -0.03
N GLU A 34 -13.52 0.40 -0.51
CA GLU A 34 -13.94 -0.82 0.17
C GLU A 34 -12.74 -1.72 0.44
N VAL A 35 -12.78 -2.50 1.51
CA VAL A 35 -11.75 -3.47 1.89
C VAL A 35 -12.45 -4.78 2.24
N GLU A 36 -12.03 -5.85 1.60
CA GLU A 36 -12.54 -7.19 1.83
C GLU A 36 -11.76 -7.94 2.95
N GLU A 37 -12.40 -8.93 3.55
CA GLU A 37 -11.79 -9.73 4.63
C GLU A 37 -10.59 -10.52 4.11
N GLY A 38 -9.46 -10.45 4.85
CA GLY A 38 -8.19 -11.08 4.49
C GLY A 38 -7.42 -10.36 3.39
N GLU A 39 -7.92 -9.21 2.89
CA GLU A 39 -7.24 -8.40 1.89
C GLU A 39 -6.09 -7.59 2.51
N LEU A 40 -4.99 -7.42 1.78
CA LEU A 40 -3.98 -6.39 2.07
C LEU A 40 -4.09 -5.30 1.01
N VAL A 41 -4.72 -4.18 1.37
CA VAL A 41 -4.87 -3.00 0.50
C VAL A 41 -3.71 -2.05 0.72
N GLY A 42 -3.00 -1.72 -0.36
CA GLY A 42 -2.04 -0.63 -0.40
C GLY A 42 -2.73 0.71 -0.69
N LEU A 43 -2.56 1.69 0.18
CA LEU A 43 -3.05 3.06 -0.03
C LEU A 43 -1.89 3.93 -0.51
N LEU A 44 -1.79 4.15 -1.81
CA LEU A 44 -0.68 4.84 -2.46
C LEU A 44 -1.03 6.29 -2.77
N GLY A 45 -0.10 7.20 -2.56
CA GLY A 45 -0.24 8.60 -2.96
C GLY A 45 0.83 9.50 -2.38
N PRO A 46 1.02 10.70 -2.94
CA PRO A 46 2.01 11.65 -2.45
C PRO A 46 1.72 12.11 -1.01
N ASN A 47 2.70 12.78 -0.41
CA ASN A 47 2.48 13.44 0.87
C ASN A 47 1.41 14.52 0.71
N GLY A 48 0.47 14.58 1.68
CA GLY A 48 -0.67 15.49 1.61
C GLY A 48 -1.88 14.96 0.81
N ALA A 49 -1.83 13.76 0.20
CA ALA A 49 -2.96 13.17 -0.52
C ALA A 49 -4.17 12.82 0.37
N GLY A 50 -4.03 12.86 1.70
CA GLY A 50 -5.10 12.56 2.65
C GLY A 50 -5.05 11.15 3.25
N LYS A 51 -4.00 10.35 2.99
CA LYS A 51 -3.86 8.96 3.44
C LYS A 51 -4.04 8.81 4.95
N SER A 52 -3.25 9.51 5.76
CA SER A 52 -3.34 9.46 7.22
C SER A 52 -4.69 9.94 7.74
N THR A 53 -5.29 10.96 7.09
CA THR A 53 -6.63 11.44 7.44
C THR A 53 -7.69 10.37 7.21
N LEU A 54 -7.60 9.66 6.09
CA LEU A 54 -8.48 8.51 5.81
C LEU A 54 -8.31 7.41 6.86
N LEU A 55 -7.06 7.04 7.17
CA LEU A 55 -6.77 6.02 8.19
C LEU A 55 -7.26 6.45 9.58
N PHE A 56 -7.13 7.72 9.97
CA PHE A 56 -7.70 8.22 11.24
C PHE A 56 -9.23 8.12 11.27
N CYS A 57 -9.89 8.46 10.17
CA CYS A 57 -11.34 8.30 10.06
C CYS A 57 -11.73 6.81 10.13
N ALA A 58 -11.03 5.94 9.39
CA ALA A 58 -11.25 4.51 9.40
C ALA A 58 -10.97 3.86 10.76
N ALA A 59 -9.99 4.38 11.52
CA ALA A 59 -9.71 3.94 12.89
C ALA A 59 -10.71 4.47 13.94
N GLY A 60 -11.64 5.35 13.54
CA GLY A 60 -12.56 6.02 14.47
C GLY A 60 -11.88 7.07 15.36
N LEU A 61 -10.66 7.49 15.02
CA LEU A 61 -9.87 8.49 15.75
C LEU A 61 -10.22 9.93 15.33
N LEU A 62 -10.76 10.08 14.14
CA LEU A 62 -11.14 11.37 13.57
C LEU A 62 -12.56 11.29 12.98
N ARG A 63 -13.42 12.24 13.36
CA ARG A 63 -14.76 12.34 12.77
C ARG A 63 -14.67 13.02 11.40
N PRO A 64 -15.20 12.42 10.34
CA PRO A 64 -15.35 13.08 9.04
C PRO A 64 -16.38 14.21 9.12
N ASP A 65 -16.34 15.13 8.16
CA ASP A 65 -17.32 16.23 8.08
C ASP A 65 -18.59 15.78 7.34
N SER A 66 -18.44 14.87 6.35
CA SER A 66 -19.57 14.21 5.68
C SER A 66 -19.14 12.85 5.11
N GLY A 67 -20.09 12.12 4.55
CA GLY A 67 -19.91 10.77 4.04
C GLY A 67 -20.23 9.70 5.10
N ARG A 68 -19.93 8.45 4.77
CA ARG A 68 -20.25 7.28 5.62
C ARG A 68 -19.05 6.36 5.73
N ILE A 69 -18.90 5.75 6.91
CA ILE A 69 -17.97 4.64 7.11
C ILE A 69 -18.78 3.51 7.73
N ALA A 70 -18.61 2.31 7.20
CA ALA A 70 -19.15 1.09 7.77
C ALA A 70 -18.01 0.11 8.05
N TRP A 71 -18.07 -0.52 9.21
CA TRP A 71 -17.13 -1.55 9.66
C TRP A 71 -17.89 -2.85 9.85
N PHE A 72 -17.40 -3.93 9.26
CA PHE A 72 -18.00 -5.26 9.38
C PHE A 72 -19.51 -5.27 9.10
N GLY A 73 -19.92 -4.52 8.06
CA GLY A 73 -21.33 -4.39 7.68
C GLY A 73 -22.17 -3.47 8.56
N THR A 74 -21.60 -2.88 9.61
CA THR A 74 -22.32 -1.97 10.50
C THR A 74 -21.87 -0.53 10.28
N ALA A 75 -22.78 0.34 9.82
CA ALA A 75 -22.56 1.77 9.79
C ALA A 75 -22.77 2.31 11.20
N SER A 76 -21.71 2.80 11.83
CA SER A 76 -21.82 3.37 13.16
C SER A 76 -20.94 4.62 13.28
N TRP A 77 -21.61 5.73 13.50
CA TRP A 77 -21.09 6.94 14.11
C TRP A 77 -22.27 7.59 14.85
N PRO A 78 -22.18 7.97 16.10
CA PRO A 78 -21.14 8.72 16.78
C PRO A 78 -20.55 7.99 18.00
N GLY A 79 -19.22 8.05 18.11
CA GLY A 79 -18.59 7.98 19.44
C GLY A 79 -18.12 6.61 19.91
N GLY A 80 -18.32 5.55 19.15
CA GLY A 80 -17.76 4.24 19.48
C GLY A 80 -16.55 3.91 18.60
N ARG A 81 -15.38 3.62 19.20
CA ARG A 81 -14.28 2.99 18.49
C ARG A 81 -14.78 1.63 17.98
N PRO A 82 -14.75 1.37 16.65
CA PRO A 82 -15.21 0.10 16.14
C PRO A 82 -14.35 -1.04 16.73
N PRO A 83 -14.99 -2.09 17.28
CA PRO A 83 -14.25 -3.22 17.84
C PRO A 83 -13.50 -3.96 16.74
N GLY A 84 -12.36 -4.54 17.09
CA GLY A 84 -11.56 -5.33 16.13
C GLY A 84 -10.77 -4.53 15.12
N ILE A 85 -10.56 -3.22 15.34
CA ILE A 85 -9.69 -2.37 14.54
C ILE A 85 -8.50 -1.89 15.36
N ALA A 86 -7.31 -1.97 14.78
CA ALA A 86 -6.12 -1.36 15.34
C ALA A 86 -5.45 -0.44 14.33
N TYR A 87 -4.77 0.58 14.83
CA TYR A 87 -4.03 1.56 14.05
C TYR A 87 -2.59 1.66 14.58
N ALA A 88 -1.63 1.61 13.67
CA ALA A 88 -0.24 1.90 13.96
C ALA A 88 0.21 3.13 13.16
N PRO A 89 0.62 4.21 13.84
CA PRO A 89 1.06 5.45 13.20
C PRO A 89 2.45 5.31 12.56
N GLU A 90 2.77 6.21 11.61
CA GLU A 90 4.12 6.35 11.04
C GLU A 90 5.20 6.46 12.13
N ARG A 91 4.93 7.26 13.15
CA ARG A 91 5.83 7.49 14.27
C ARG A 91 5.14 7.17 15.58
N SER A 92 5.56 6.07 16.17
CA SER A 92 5.13 5.70 17.52
C SER A 92 5.98 6.43 18.56
N MET A 93 5.31 7.07 19.52
CA MET A 93 5.97 7.75 20.64
C MET A 93 5.91 6.87 21.88
N TYR A 94 7.02 6.25 22.21
CA TYR A 94 7.16 5.40 23.39
C TYR A 94 8.02 6.04 24.47
N HIS A 95 7.80 5.67 25.71
CA HIS A 95 8.68 6.03 26.81
C HIS A 95 10.02 5.34 26.66
N ARG A 96 11.07 6.12 26.40
CA ARG A 96 12.41 5.62 26.02
C ARG A 96 13.11 4.78 27.12
N PHE A 97 12.67 4.92 28.37
CA PHE A 97 13.21 4.20 29.54
C PHE A 97 12.56 2.83 29.75
N LEU A 98 11.37 2.58 29.19
CA LEU A 98 10.71 1.29 29.25
C LEU A 98 11.40 0.29 28.31
N THR A 99 11.33 -0.99 28.69
CA THR A 99 11.68 -2.11 27.81
C THR A 99 10.57 -2.35 26.81
N ILE A 100 10.85 -3.16 25.78
CA ILE A 100 9.85 -3.61 24.80
C ILE A 100 8.68 -4.28 25.53
N ARG A 101 8.97 -5.22 26.44
CA ARG A 101 7.96 -5.95 27.21
C ARG A 101 7.11 -5.00 28.05
N GLU A 102 7.74 -4.14 28.86
CA GLU A 102 7.02 -3.18 29.71
C GLU A 102 6.12 -2.25 28.90
N THR A 103 6.58 -1.84 27.70
CA THR A 103 5.77 -1.03 26.78
C THR A 103 4.51 -1.79 26.33
N LEU A 104 4.64 -3.05 25.94
CA LEU A 104 3.49 -3.86 25.51
C LEU A 104 2.57 -4.21 26.68
N GLU A 105 3.13 -4.51 27.85
CA GLU A 105 2.35 -4.75 29.07
C GLU A 105 1.53 -3.51 29.45
N PHE A 106 2.15 -2.34 29.41
CA PHE A 106 1.46 -1.06 29.62
C PHE A 106 0.29 -0.88 28.64
N CYS A 107 0.53 -1.10 27.34
CA CYS A 107 -0.53 -1.02 26.34
C CYS A 107 -1.64 -2.07 26.58
N ALA A 108 -1.28 -3.28 27.01
CA ALA A 108 -2.23 -4.34 27.31
C ALA A 108 -3.14 -4.00 28.51
N THR A 109 -2.71 -3.12 29.44
CA THR A 109 -3.58 -2.66 30.54
C THR A 109 -4.77 -1.83 30.06
N LEU A 110 -4.68 -1.22 28.88
CA LEU A 110 -5.76 -0.42 28.27
C LEU A 110 -6.87 -1.29 27.67
N HIS A 111 -6.62 -2.61 27.56
CA HIS A 111 -7.61 -3.59 27.18
C HIS A 111 -8.18 -4.25 28.45
N GLU A 112 -9.46 -4.46 28.51
CA GLU A 112 -10.16 -5.10 29.64
C GLU A 112 -9.86 -6.61 29.73
N LEU A 113 -8.57 -6.95 29.92
CA LEU A 113 -8.06 -8.33 29.91
C LEU A 113 -7.68 -8.77 31.32
N SER A 114 -7.86 -10.04 31.63
CA SER A 114 -7.31 -10.65 32.85
C SER A 114 -5.77 -10.62 32.83
N PRO A 115 -5.11 -10.63 33.99
CA PRO A 115 -3.64 -10.66 34.04
C PRO A 115 -3.00 -11.79 33.23
N ALA A 116 -3.58 -12.99 33.28
CA ALA A 116 -3.09 -14.15 32.52
C ALA A 116 -3.24 -13.94 31.01
N GLU A 117 -4.37 -13.40 30.58
CA GLU A 117 -4.61 -13.11 29.17
C GLU A 117 -3.70 -11.98 28.64
N ARG A 118 -3.41 -10.94 29.44
CA ARG A 118 -2.44 -9.90 29.10
C ARG A 118 -1.06 -10.50 28.82
N THR A 119 -0.56 -11.32 29.76
CA THR A 119 0.75 -11.97 29.60
C THR A 119 0.79 -12.82 28.34
N ARG A 120 -0.25 -13.60 28.08
CA ARG A 120 -0.36 -14.43 26.88
C ARG A 120 -0.29 -13.57 25.62
N ARG A 121 -1.13 -12.53 25.50
CA ARG A 121 -1.18 -11.67 24.31
C ARG A 121 0.10 -10.88 24.08
N VAL A 122 0.77 -10.44 25.14
CA VAL A 122 2.08 -9.78 25.04
C VAL A 122 3.13 -10.75 24.50
N ASN A 123 3.16 -12.00 24.99
CA ASN A 123 4.09 -13.01 24.47
C ASN A 123 3.79 -13.34 23.00
N ASP A 124 2.52 -13.61 22.67
CA ASP A 124 2.09 -13.88 21.29
C ASP A 124 2.47 -12.72 20.35
N ALA A 125 2.27 -11.46 20.78
CA ALA A 125 2.65 -10.29 19.99
C ALA A 125 4.17 -10.19 19.79
N LEU A 126 4.97 -10.43 20.84
CA LEU A 126 6.43 -10.43 20.77
C LEU A 126 6.98 -11.49 19.81
N GLU A 127 6.40 -12.70 19.85
CA GLU A 127 6.77 -13.79 18.96
C GLU A 127 6.43 -13.47 17.51
N ARG A 128 5.20 -12.99 17.25
CA ARG A 128 4.74 -12.64 15.90
C ARG A 128 5.62 -11.60 15.22
N VAL A 129 6.14 -10.63 15.97
CA VAL A 129 6.98 -9.56 15.41
C VAL A 129 8.49 -9.83 15.52
N ASP A 130 8.88 -11.04 15.96
CA ASP A 130 10.29 -11.44 16.17
C ASP A 130 11.06 -10.47 17.09
N LEU A 131 10.45 -10.12 18.23
CA LEU A 131 11.06 -9.30 19.27
C LEU A 131 11.17 -10.03 20.62
N ALA A 132 10.82 -11.32 20.69
CA ALA A 132 10.79 -12.09 21.94
C ALA A 132 12.18 -12.13 22.62
N PHE A 133 13.25 -12.37 21.86
CA PHE A 133 14.63 -12.39 22.39
C PHE A 133 15.14 -11.02 22.81
N GLN A 134 14.56 -9.93 22.30
CA GLN A 134 14.94 -8.55 22.63
C GLN A 134 13.97 -7.89 23.61
N ALA A 135 13.00 -8.62 24.16
CA ALA A 135 11.93 -8.08 25.00
C ALA A 135 12.42 -7.26 26.21
N GLY A 136 13.62 -7.56 26.73
CA GLY A 136 14.27 -6.82 27.82
C GLY A 136 15.05 -5.57 27.38
N LYS A 137 15.22 -5.31 26.08
CA LYS A 137 15.89 -4.07 25.62
C LYS A 137 15.00 -2.87 25.86
N ARG A 138 15.61 -1.74 26.25
CA ARG A 138 14.91 -0.46 26.37
C ARG A 138 14.58 0.11 25.00
N VAL A 139 13.47 0.82 24.89
CA VAL A 139 13.05 1.50 23.65
C VAL A 139 14.14 2.45 23.13
N SER A 140 14.92 3.09 24.01
CA SER A 140 16.05 3.95 23.63
C SER A 140 17.17 3.24 22.87
N GLN A 141 17.21 1.92 22.89
CA GLN A 141 18.25 1.08 22.28
C GLN A 141 17.79 0.42 20.96
N LEU A 142 16.54 0.70 20.53
CA LEU A 142 15.95 0.04 19.38
C LEU A 142 16.37 0.74 18.07
N SER A 143 16.59 -0.05 17.03
CA SER A 143 16.67 0.44 15.66
C SER A 143 15.29 0.91 15.18
N ARG A 144 15.23 1.68 14.09
CA ARG A 144 13.95 2.11 13.49
C ARG A 144 13.05 0.91 13.13
N GLY A 145 13.62 -0.14 12.53
CA GLY A 145 12.86 -1.36 12.20
C GLY A 145 12.30 -2.07 13.44
N MET A 146 13.06 -2.10 14.55
CA MET A 146 12.55 -2.65 15.82
C MET A 146 11.41 -1.79 16.39
N VAL A 147 11.50 -0.46 16.30
CA VAL A 147 10.42 0.45 16.74
C VAL A 147 9.16 0.24 15.90
N GLN A 148 9.29 0.05 14.60
CA GLN A 148 8.14 -0.26 13.73
C GLN A 148 7.52 -1.62 14.07
N ARG A 149 8.34 -2.66 14.27
CA ARG A 149 7.84 -3.97 14.73
C ARG A 149 7.16 -3.89 16.09
N LEU A 150 7.67 -3.07 17.02
CA LEU A 150 7.02 -2.80 18.29
C LEU A 150 5.64 -2.11 18.10
N GLY A 151 5.54 -1.18 17.15
CA GLY A 151 4.26 -0.54 16.79
C GLY A 151 3.21 -1.54 16.28
N ILE A 152 3.64 -2.47 15.43
CA ILE A 152 2.80 -3.56 14.96
C ILE A 152 2.41 -4.48 16.13
N ALA A 153 3.37 -4.88 16.99
CA ALA A 153 3.11 -5.70 18.17
C ALA A 153 2.05 -5.08 19.09
N GLN A 154 2.16 -3.78 19.34
CA GLN A 154 1.16 -3.04 20.12
C GLN A 154 -0.23 -3.12 19.50
N ALA A 155 -0.33 -2.96 18.19
CA ALA A 155 -1.61 -3.05 17.49
C ALA A 155 -2.20 -4.48 17.56
N LEU A 156 -1.35 -5.52 17.57
CA LEU A 156 -1.77 -6.91 17.63
C LEU A 156 -2.28 -7.36 19.02
N ILE A 157 -2.00 -6.64 20.11
CA ILE A 157 -2.50 -6.97 21.47
C ILE A 157 -4.03 -7.09 21.48
N GLY A 158 -4.71 -6.20 20.74
CA GLY A 158 -6.17 -6.20 20.62
C GLY A 158 -6.74 -7.33 19.75
N GLN A 159 -5.92 -8.16 19.12
CA GLN A 159 -6.31 -9.17 18.12
C GLN A 159 -7.24 -8.59 17.04
N PRO A 160 -6.78 -7.57 16.30
CA PRO A 160 -7.63 -6.89 15.35
C PRO A 160 -7.97 -7.77 14.14
N ARG A 161 -9.19 -7.61 13.62
CA ARG A 161 -9.61 -8.16 12.32
C ARG A 161 -9.18 -7.23 11.18
N LEU A 162 -9.05 -5.91 11.49
CA LEU A 162 -8.57 -4.89 10.56
C LEU A 162 -7.41 -4.12 11.18
N LEU A 163 -6.25 -4.17 10.52
CA LEU A 163 -5.03 -3.47 10.90
C LEU A 163 -4.76 -2.32 9.94
N LEU A 164 -4.75 -1.10 10.45
CA LEU A 164 -4.48 0.11 9.69
C LEU A 164 -3.04 0.57 10.00
N LEU A 165 -2.19 0.64 8.98
CA LEU A 165 -0.77 0.94 9.10
C LEU A 165 -0.44 2.20 8.30
N ASP A 166 0.06 3.23 8.98
CA ASP A 166 0.42 4.49 8.35
C ASP A 166 1.93 4.56 8.11
N GLU A 167 2.34 4.59 6.83
CA GLU A 167 3.74 4.75 6.36
C GLU A 167 4.75 3.82 7.09
N THR A 168 4.32 2.62 7.51
CA THR A 168 5.10 1.71 8.38
C THR A 168 6.41 1.22 7.74
N LEU A 169 6.54 1.26 6.43
CA LEU A 169 7.75 0.88 5.70
C LEU A 169 8.67 2.08 5.41
N SER A 170 8.21 3.30 5.66
CA SER A 170 8.95 4.53 5.32
C SER A 170 10.21 4.69 6.16
N GLY A 171 11.32 5.04 5.48
CA GLY A 171 12.60 5.36 6.12
C GLY A 171 13.27 4.18 6.83
N LEU A 172 12.87 2.95 6.53
CA LEU A 172 13.57 1.74 6.95
C LEU A 172 14.72 1.45 5.99
N ASP A 173 15.79 0.85 6.49
CA ASP A 173 16.80 0.24 5.64
C ASP A 173 16.22 -0.99 4.90
N PRO A 174 16.84 -1.45 3.80
CA PRO A 174 16.30 -2.53 2.97
C PRO A 174 16.07 -3.84 3.73
N ILE A 175 16.90 -4.15 4.74
CA ILE A 175 16.78 -5.38 5.53
C ILE A 175 15.58 -5.27 6.45
N ALA A 176 15.48 -4.19 7.22
CA ALA A 176 14.34 -3.94 8.11
C ALA A 176 13.01 -3.85 7.33
N ALA A 177 13.00 -3.22 6.16
CA ALA A 177 11.82 -3.17 5.30
C ALA A 177 11.39 -4.56 4.80
N ARG A 178 12.36 -5.42 4.45
CA ARG A 178 12.10 -6.81 4.08
C ARG A 178 11.46 -7.59 5.23
N ASP A 179 12.03 -7.47 6.45
CA ASP A 179 11.54 -8.18 7.63
C ASP A 179 10.10 -7.77 7.96
N VAL A 180 9.79 -6.46 7.90
CA VAL A 180 8.42 -5.97 8.10
C VAL A 180 7.49 -6.48 7.01
N ARG A 181 7.92 -6.52 5.74
CA ARG A 181 7.11 -7.10 4.65
C ARG A 181 6.80 -8.58 4.88
N VAL A 182 7.77 -9.37 5.33
CA VAL A 182 7.56 -10.79 5.68
C VAL A 182 6.53 -10.92 6.80
N LEU A 183 6.64 -10.09 7.84
CA LEU A 183 5.68 -10.04 8.94
C LEU A 183 4.27 -9.72 8.44
N LEU A 184 4.10 -8.68 7.60
CA LEU A 184 2.78 -8.29 7.10
C LEU A 184 2.13 -9.36 6.23
N ARG A 185 2.94 -10.09 5.43
CA ARG A 185 2.44 -11.26 4.68
C ARG A 185 1.94 -12.35 5.62
N ALA A 186 2.72 -12.72 6.63
CA ALA A 186 2.32 -13.72 7.60
C ALA A 186 1.00 -13.35 8.31
N LEU A 187 0.85 -12.07 8.72
CA LEU A 187 -0.38 -11.58 9.33
C LEU A 187 -1.58 -11.67 8.38
N ARG A 188 -1.41 -11.33 7.10
CA ARG A 188 -2.45 -11.49 6.08
C ARG A 188 -2.82 -12.95 5.89
N ASP A 189 -1.82 -13.82 5.77
CA ASP A 189 -2.01 -15.25 5.52
C ASP A 189 -2.70 -15.94 6.73
N ASP A 190 -2.51 -15.38 7.95
CA ASP A 190 -3.27 -15.73 9.16
C ASP A 190 -4.71 -15.15 9.19
N GLY A 191 -5.14 -14.45 8.13
CA GLY A 191 -6.50 -13.90 7.99
C GLY A 191 -6.70 -12.48 8.51
N THR A 192 -5.64 -11.77 8.92
CA THR A 192 -5.75 -10.34 9.30
C THR A 192 -5.93 -9.49 8.05
N THR A 193 -6.99 -8.67 8.02
CA THR A 193 -7.17 -7.66 6.97
C THR A 193 -6.26 -6.47 7.24
N ILE A 194 -5.57 -5.95 6.23
CA ILE A 194 -4.58 -4.90 6.40
C ILE A 194 -4.82 -3.77 5.39
N VAL A 195 -4.79 -2.53 5.86
CA VAL A 195 -4.65 -1.34 5.02
C VAL A 195 -3.31 -0.68 5.34
N LEU A 196 -2.43 -0.60 4.36
CA LEU A 196 -1.08 -0.05 4.49
C LEU A 196 -0.93 1.18 3.61
N SER A 197 -0.72 2.37 4.21
CA SER A 197 -0.38 3.55 3.44
C SER A 197 1.10 3.60 3.08
N SER A 198 1.39 4.09 1.87
CA SER A 198 2.75 4.39 1.43
C SER A 198 2.73 5.49 0.36
N HIS A 199 3.84 6.20 0.24
CA HIS A 199 4.12 7.05 -0.94
C HIS A 199 5.05 6.34 -1.94
N ASP A 200 5.53 5.15 -1.61
CA ASP A 200 6.42 4.31 -2.42
C ASP A 200 5.64 3.11 -2.97
N LEU A 201 5.52 3.07 -4.29
CA LEU A 201 4.86 1.99 -5.02
C LEU A 201 5.58 0.66 -4.86
N LEU A 202 6.93 0.66 -4.91
CA LEU A 202 7.74 -0.55 -4.79
C LEU A 202 7.57 -1.23 -3.42
N ALA A 203 7.29 -0.42 -2.38
CA ALA A 203 7.00 -0.95 -1.06
C ALA A 203 5.70 -1.78 -1.03
N LEU A 204 4.71 -1.43 -1.86
CA LEU A 204 3.39 -2.06 -1.92
C LEU A 204 3.28 -3.19 -2.95
N GLU A 205 4.05 -3.12 -4.05
CA GLU A 205 3.98 -4.01 -5.22
C GLU A 205 3.93 -5.50 -4.86
N HIS A 206 4.79 -5.91 -3.95
CA HIS A 206 4.91 -7.32 -3.58
C HIS A 206 4.12 -7.70 -2.32
N LEU A 207 3.37 -6.76 -1.75
CA LEU A 207 2.60 -6.96 -0.52
C LEU A 207 1.10 -6.93 -0.77
N ALA A 208 0.66 -5.88 -1.45
CA ALA A 208 -0.75 -5.59 -1.61
C ALA A 208 -1.39 -6.54 -2.62
N SER A 209 -2.58 -7.03 -2.30
CA SER A 209 -3.45 -7.70 -3.25
C SER A 209 -4.15 -6.69 -4.17
N ARG A 210 -4.32 -5.47 -3.68
CA ARG A 210 -4.88 -4.34 -4.43
C ARG A 210 -4.27 -3.03 -3.94
N ILE A 211 -4.02 -2.10 -4.87
CA ILE A 211 -3.54 -0.75 -4.58
C ILE A 211 -4.64 0.26 -4.93
N VAL A 212 -4.96 1.12 -3.97
CA VAL A 212 -5.83 2.28 -4.15
C VAL A 212 -4.96 3.53 -4.20
N VAL A 213 -5.02 4.25 -5.32
CA VAL A 213 -4.27 5.49 -5.51
C VAL A 213 -5.07 6.66 -4.99
N MET A 214 -4.49 7.42 -4.07
CA MET A 214 -5.06 8.66 -3.57
C MET A 214 -4.37 9.89 -4.14
N LYS A 215 -5.15 10.85 -4.60
CA LYS A 215 -4.70 12.18 -5.02
C LYS A 215 -5.73 13.22 -4.59
N ASP A 216 -5.29 14.32 -4.00
CA ASP A 216 -6.14 15.46 -3.60
C ASP A 216 -7.38 15.04 -2.79
N GLY A 217 -7.20 14.10 -1.85
CA GLY A 217 -8.26 13.62 -0.96
C GLY A 217 -9.33 12.74 -1.62
N ARG A 218 -9.06 12.21 -2.80
CA ARG A 218 -9.96 11.34 -3.57
C ARG A 218 -9.29 10.03 -3.96
N SER A 219 -10.10 9.00 -4.16
CA SER A 219 -9.68 7.79 -4.88
C SER A 219 -9.55 8.12 -6.37
N HIS A 220 -8.38 7.91 -6.94
CA HIS A 220 -8.10 8.22 -8.35
C HIS A 220 -8.11 6.97 -9.21
N ALA A 221 -7.55 5.86 -8.71
CA ALA A 221 -7.52 4.57 -9.39
C ALA A 221 -7.46 3.43 -8.35
N SER A 222 -7.88 2.25 -8.75
CA SER A 222 -7.69 1.01 -7.98
C SER A 222 -7.30 -0.11 -8.92
N PHE A 223 -6.26 -0.88 -8.58
CA PHE A 223 -5.75 -1.96 -9.41
C PHE A 223 -5.07 -3.05 -8.60
N ASP A 224 -5.02 -4.25 -9.17
CA ASP A 224 -4.18 -5.34 -8.68
C ASP A 224 -2.74 -5.11 -9.18
N PRO A 225 -1.74 -4.99 -8.29
CA PRO A 225 -0.34 -4.80 -8.70
C PRO A 225 0.17 -5.95 -9.60
N ALA A 226 -0.35 -7.17 -9.45
CA ALA A 226 0.00 -8.27 -10.33
C ALA A 226 -0.40 -8.02 -11.80
N THR A 227 -1.42 -7.20 -12.05
CA THR A 227 -1.82 -6.81 -13.41
C THR A 227 -0.89 -5.78 -14.03
N LEU A 228 -0.17 -5.02 -13.22
CA LEU A 228 0.83 -4.05 -13.67
C LEU A 228 2.21 -4.66 -13.83
N THR A 229 2.53 -5.70 -13.08
CA THR A 229 3.82 -6.44 -13.15
C THR A 229 3.90 -7.34 -14.36
N GLY A 230 3.59 -6.91 -15.52
CA GLY A 230 3.43 -7.92 -16.55
C GLY A 230 4.07 -7.69 -17.88
N GLY A 231 4.54 -6.58 -18.24
CA GLY A 231 5.17 -6.40 -19.53
C GLY A 231 6.69 -6.66 -19.47
N ARG A 232 7.15 -7.89 -19.74
CA ARG A 232 8.53 -8.05 -20.22
C ARG A 232 8.53 -7.65 -21.68
N TRP A 233 9.36 -6.68 -22.00
CA TRP A 233 9.52 -6.19 -23.36
C TRP A 233 10.91 -6.52 -23.87
N LEU A 234 11.00 -6.97 -25.10
CA LEU A 234 12.25 -6.96 -25.82
C LEU A 234 12.36 -5.59 -26.51
N VAL A 235 13.32 -4.79 -26.06
CA VAL A 235 13.63 -3.49 -26.66
C VAL A 235 14.72 -3.73 -27.71
N LEU A 236 14.44 -3.34 -28.93
CA LEU A 236 15.31 -3.52 -30.09
C LEU A 236 15.75 -2.15 -30.61
N THR A 237 17.03 -2.03 -30.95
CA THR A 237 17.57 -0.88 -31.68
C THR A 237 17.86 -1.31 -33.10
N THR A 238 17.36 -0.56 -34.09
CA THR A 238 17.50 -0.84 -35.53
C THR A 238 17.65 0.45 -36.31
N ASP A 239 18.23 0.37 -37.51
CA ASP A 239 18.39 1.54 -38.39
C ASP A 239 17.10 2.00 -39.07
N ALA A 240 16.08 1.15 -39.09
CA ALA A 240 14.80 1.42 -39.73
C ALA A 240 13.62 1.11 -38.81
N PRO A 241 13.43 1.84 -37.69
CA PRO A 241 12.46 1.52 -36.68
C PRO A 241 11.01 1.49 -37.21
N GLY A 242 10.64 2.43 -38.07
CA GLY A 242 9.29 2.46 -38.65
C GLY A 242 8.98 1.28 -39.61
N LEU A 243 9.98 0.72 -40.28
CA LEU A 243 9.82 -0.51 -41.07
C LEU A 243 9.72 -1.73 -40.17
N ALA A 244 10.57 -1.81 -39.17
CA ALA A 244 10.62 -2.92 -38.24
C ALA A 244 9.33 -3.05 -37.42
N VAL A 245 8.72 -1.96 -36.97
CA VAL A 245 7.39 -1.95 -36.29
C VAL A 245 6.32 -2.57 -37.20
N ARG A 246 6.28 -2.18 -38.48
CA ARG A 246 5.30 -2.71 -39.42
C ARG A 246 5.49 -4.22 -39.67
N LEU A 247 6.73 -4.65 -39.83
CA LEU A 247 7.07 -6.06 -40.07
C LEU A 247 6.79 -6.90 -38.82
N LEU A 248 7.28 -6.50 -37.65
CA LEU A 248 7.06 -7.21 -36.39
C LEU A 248 5.58 -7.21 -35.97
N GLY A 249 4.86 -6.13 -36.27
CA GLY A 249 3.41 -6.01 -36.02
C GLY A 249 2.55 -7.04 -36.79
N THR A 250 3.11 -7.73 -37.81
CA THR A 250 2.43 -8.83 -38.49
C THR A 250 2.40 -10.12 -37.67
N ARG A 251 3.34 -10.30 -36.75
CA ARG A 251 3.49 -11.52 -35.93
C ARG A 251 3.27 -11.28 -34.44
N HIS A 252 3.56 -10.07 -33.98
CA HIS A 252 3.46 -9.69 -32.57
C HIS A 252 2.44 -8.57 -32.38
N SER A 253 1.51 -8.77 -31.46
CA SER A 253 0.54 -7.73 -31.09
C SER A 253 1.21 -6.66 -30.21
N ALA A 254 0.71 -5.43 -30.28
CA ALA A 254 1.13 -4.31 -29.42
C ALA A 254 2.61 -3.92 -29.51
N VAL A 255 3.23 -4.04 -30.70
CA VAL A 255 4.57 -3.52 -30.97
C VAL A 255 4.50 -1.98 -31.01
N VAL A 256 5.36 -1.31 -30.23
CA VAL A 256 5.38 0.15 -30.09
C VAL A 256 6.74 0.69 -30.49
N GLN A 257 6.77 1.84 -31.16
CA GLN A 257 7.99 2.60 -31.40
C GLN A 257 8.08 3.75 -30.38
N GLU A 258 9.19 3.78 -29.65
CA GLU A 258 9.54 4.91 -28.77
C GLU A 258 10.87 5.51 -29.25
N ARG A 259 10.82 6.66 -29.90
CA ARG A 259 12.00 7.32 -30.53
C ARG A 259 12.67 6.37 -31.55
N ASP A 260 13.91 5.95 -31.26
CA ASP A 260 14.72 5.06 -32.12
C ASP A 260 14.68 3.60 -31.66
N GLU A 261 13.89 3.28 -30.64
CA GLU A 261 13.74 1.94 -30.08
C GLU A 261 12.38 1.33 -30.43
N ILE A 262 12.35 0.02 -30.61
CA ILE A 262 11.14 -0.78 -30.80
C ILE A 262 10.93 -1.64 -29.58
N HIS A 263 9.75 -1.59 -29.05
CA HIS A 263 9.33 -2.36 -27.88
C HIS A 263 8.37 -3.45 -28.32
N VAL A 264 8.80 -4.70 -28.20
CA VAL A 264 8.01 -5.90 -28.51
C VAL A 264 7.63 -6.61 -27.22
N PRO A 265 6.35 -6.78 -26.91
CA PRO A 265 5.95 -7.47 -25.68
C PRO A 265 6.33 -8.94 -25.76
N LEU A 266 7.02 -9.46 -24.75
CA LEU A 266 7.43 -10.86 -24.72
C LEU A 266 6.23 -11.80 -24.53
N GLY A 267 5.22 -11.43 -23.73
CA GLY A 267 4.09 -12.32 -23.47
C GLY A 267 4.56 -13.71 -23.03
N THR A 268 4.16 -14.73 -23.81
CA THR A 268 4.62 -16.12 -23.65
C THR A 268 5.84 -16.46 -24.51
N SER A 269 6.28 -15.55 -25.39
CA SER A 269 7.42 -15.74 -26.30
C SER A 269 8.74 -15.54 -25.55
N SER A 270 9.78 -16.25 -25.99
CA SER A 270 11.13 -15.99 -25.52
C SER A 270 11.77 -14.83 -26.30
N PRO A 271 12.79 -14.15 -25.74
CA PRO A 271 13.56 -13.15 -26.48
C PRO A 271 14.16 -13.72 -27.79
N GLU A 272 14.57 -14.98 -27.75
CA GLU A 272 15.16 -15.70 -28.84
C GLU A 272 14.17 -15.92 -30.01
N ASP A 273 12.90 -16.20 -29.70
CA ASP A 273 11.83 -16.33 -30.69
C ASP A 273 11.59 -15.03 -31.45
N ILE A 274 11.55 -13.89 -30.73
CA ILE A 274 11.37 -12.57 -31.34
C ILE A 274 12.59 -12.20 -32.20
N LEU A 275 13.80 -12.51 -31.73
CA LEU A 275 15.01 -12.25 -32.51
C LEU A 275 15.05 -13.12 -33.76
N ALA A 276 14.60 -14.39 -33.69
CA ALA A 276 14.45 -15.25 -34.86
C ALA A 276 13.45 -14.70 -35.89
N ASP A 277 12.34 -14.12 -35.39
CA ASP A 277 11.36 -13.42 -36.25
C ASP A 277 11.94 -12.16 -36.88
N CYS A 278 12.78 -11.41 -36.18
CA CYS A 278 13.49 -10.27 -36.77
C CYS A 278 14.34 -10.71 -37.96
N VAL A 279 15.11 -11.78 -37.80
CA VAL A 279 15.94 -12.34 -38.87
C VAL A 279 15.08 -12.79 -40.05
N ALA A 280 13.99 -13.55 -39.78
CA ALA A 280 13.08 -14.06 -40.79
C ALA A 280 12.37 -12.94 -41.60
N LEU A 281 12.12 -11.79 -40.96
CA LEU A 281 11.48 -10.63 -41.55
C LEU A 281 12.46 -9.62 -42.15
N GLY A 282 13.78 -9.88 -42.08
CA GLY A 282 14.81 -9.00 -42.60
C GLY A 282 14.98 -7.70 -41.77
N VAL A 283 14.66 -7.76 -40.51
CA VAL A 283 14.88 -6.64 -39.56
C VAL A 283 16.31 -6.74 -39.03
N ASP A 284 17.14 -5.75 -39.33
CA ASP A 284 18.50 -5.70 -38.81
C ASP A 284 18.49 -5.12 -37.39
N VAL A 285 18.90 -5.96 -36.40
CA VAL A 285 18.92 -5.63 -34.98
C VAL A 285 20.35 -5.33 -34.55
N ARG A 286 20.63 -4.08 -34.18
CA ARG A 286 21.96 -3.64 -33.69
C ARG A 286 22.17 -3.97 -32.22
N ALA A 287 21.12 -3.85 -31.43
CA ALA A 287 21.15 -4.16 -30.00
C ALA A 287 19.78 -4.65 -29.54
N SER A 288 19.80 -5.50 -28.53
CA SER A 288 18.58 -5.94 -27.84
C SER A 288 18.80 -5.95 -26.33
N ARG A 289 17.75 -5.59 -25.60
CA ARG A 289 17.72 -5.67 -24.14
C ARG A 289 16.33 -6.02 -23.66
N ILE A 290 16.24 -6.71 -22.52
CA ILE A 290 14.97 -6.94 -21.87
C ILE A 290 14.68 -5.76 -20.95
N ARG A 291 13.54 -5.08 -21.21
CA ARG A 291 12.95 -4.11 -20.29
C ARG A 291 11.78 -4.80 -19.58
N ARG A 292 11.74 -4.69 -18.30
CA ARG A 292 10.50 -4.92 -17.55
C ARG A 292 9.75 -3.60 -17.54
N ASP A 293 8.44 -3.65 -17.69
CA ASP A 293 7.63 -2.46 -17.51
C ASP A 293 7.96 -1.85 -16.16
N ASP A 294 8.30 -0.57 -16.19
CA ASP A 294 8.52 0.18 -15.00
C ASP A 294 7.16 0.48 -14.38
N LEU A 295 6.89 -0.14 -13.25
CA LEU A 295 5.68 0.08 -12.47
C LEU A 295 5.48 1.56 -12.14
N GLU A 296 6.57 2.29 -11.90
CA GLU A 296 6.52 3.72 -11.66
C GLU A 296 6.01 4.48 -12.89
N GLN A 297 6.47 4.13 -14.10
CA GLN A 297 6.02 4.78 -15.33
C GLN A 297 4.53 4.50 -15.58
N ARG A 298 4.08 3.25 -15.40
CA ARG A 298 2.65 2.91 -15.52
C ARG A 298 1.79 3.59 -14.46
N PHE A 299 2.32 3.74 -13.26
CA PHE A 299 1.68 4.48 -12.20
C PHE A 299 1.53 5.98 -12.56
N PHE A 300 2.58 6.61 -13.11
CA PHE A 300 2.51 7.98 -13.61
C PHE A 300 1.50 8.10 -14.75
N ASP A 301 1.49 7.17 -15.70
CA ASP A 301 0.52 7.14 -16.80
C ASP A 301 -0.93 7.01 -16.31
N LEU A 302 -1.15 6.27 -15.20
CA LEU A 302 -2.47 6.15 -14.57
C LEU A 302 -2.90 7.42 -13.84
N ILE A 303 -1.97 8.14 -13.22
CA ILE A 303 -2.26 9.39 -12.50
C ILE A 303 -2.44 10.57 -13.46
N GLU A 304 -1.73 10.60 -14.58
CA GLU A 304 -1.78 11.70 -15.56
C GLU A 304 -2.99 11.59 -16.51
N ARG A 305 -3.55 10.40 -16.70
CA ARG A 305 -4.78 10.25 -17.48
C ARG A 305 -5.96 10.77 -16.69
N PRO A 306 -6.75 11.74 -17.22
CA PRO A 306 -7.99 12.15 -16.57
C PRO A 306 -8.93 10.94 -16.47
N SER A 307 -9.53 10.76 -15.28
CA SER A 307 -10.42 9.65 -14.92
C SER A 307 -11.51 9.45 -15.99
N ARG A 308 -11.38 8.42 -16.83
CA ARG A 308 -12.49 7.88 -17.61
C ARG A 308 -13.25 6.84 -16.78
N VAL A 309 -13.85 7.29 -15.69
CA VAL A 309 -14.85 6.50 -14.96
C VAL A 309 -16.03 7.44 -14.69
N ALA A 310 -16.91 7.56 -15.64
CA ALA A 310 -18.33 7.91 -15.53
C ALA A 310 -18.91 8.28 -16.90
N GLU A 311 -18.89 7.36 -17.88
CA GLU A 311 -19.78 7.44 -19.06
C GLU A 311 -19.98 6.02 -19.61
N ALA A 312 -20.57 5.17 -18.81
CA ALA A 312 -21.18 3.94 -19.26
C ALA A 312 -22.32 3.61 -18.28
N ASP A 313 -23.40 4.41 -18.36
CA ASP A 313 -24.78 4.09 -18.09
C ASP A 313 -25.59 5.42 -18.14
N ALA A 314 -25.96 5.81 -19.35
CA ALA A 314 -27.07 6.71 -19.62
C ALA A 314 -27.89 6.14 -20.79
#